data_a9bceb0996034ef244b5f5be893add24
#
_entry.id   a9bceb0996034ef244b5f5be893add24
#
_cell.length_a   1.000
_cell.length_b   1.000
_cell.length_c   1.000
_cell.angle_alpha   90.00
_cell.angle_beta   90.00
_cell.angle_gamma   90.00
#
_symmetry.space_group_name_H-M   'P 1'
#
loop_
_entity.id
_entity.type
_entity.pdbx_description
1 polymer ?
#
loop_
_entity_poly.entity_id
_entity_poly.type
_entity_poly.pdbx_seq_one_letter_code
_entity_poly.pdbx_strand_id
1 'polypeptide(L)'
;MIASLRDRLTPPLDALRQIAANPGLLRLELGSLTFSAADGMVVIGLAVLAYEEGGTTAVAVLAIIRALPSVVLVPYLLARTNTMARDMLLRLVVGARVVCLVAITALVVADASLALIFLLAAVDSVAGGLLRPLRSTLTPALARSTEELVAANVASTTGDALAAILGPGGAALVLALGDVPATVAAGTAIMGLALVIIVPIHAAPDIDRRVSVAGGQARPSRRGSVLQPVRDLLAMPYARLIVLLFAGQRFVRGVINVALVAAAFELLRIGDSGVGVLTSAIGLGGLLGGAVALGLVGQPRLAPAFVAGVMAWGAGILAAGIVPNLFLVVAVLAVAGIGKTALDTAGFTLLQRTVPNDQRSNVFGLLEAVISAALAAGPVAAAVLIGAVGAGWTLVVAGALPLILATVSWPVLRSADEAAVIPQPALRLLANVPMFRPLQLTTLETLAGHMTVREAARGTDVIRQGEEGATFFIVDSGRLATVVDGTDAGELGPGDSFGEIALLRASRRTATVRALEDSRLVDLDGEAFLAAVASTGDSAAAADAVVQRRLTAT
;
A
#
# COMPACT_ATOMS: atom_id res chain seq x y z
N MET A 1 -9.38 -26.49 14.60
CA MET A 1 -8.14 -25.69 14.60
C MET A 1 -7.21 -26.04 13.44
N ILE A 2 -6.94 -27.33 13.12
CA ILE A 2 -6.08 -27.72 11.98
C ILE A 2 -6.77 -27.50 10.61
N ALA A 3 -8.09 -27.74 10.48
CA ALA A 3 -8.84 -27.48 9.26
C ALA A 3 -8.91 -25.99 8.93
N SER A 4 -9.12 -25.12 9.93
CA SER A 4 -9.14 -23.66 9.74
C SER A 4 -7.78 -23.05 9.38
N LEU A 5 -6.67 -23.71 9.73
CA LEU A 5 -5.32 -23.33 9.30
C LEU A 5 -5.07 -23.75 7.84
N ARG A 6 -5.61 -24.88 7.42
CA ARG A 6 -5.49 -25.39 6.05
C ARG A 6 -6.24 -24.48 5.06
N ASP A 7 -7.46 -24.05 5.41
CA ASP A 7 -8.26 -23.11 4.61
C ASP A 7 -7.66 -21.69 4.54
N ARG A 8 -6.83 -21.31 5.52
CA ARG A 8 -6.12 -20.01 5.52
C ARG A 8 -4.77 -20.04 4.77
N LEU A 9 -4.19 -21.21 4.58
CA LEU A 9 -2.90 -21.38 3.87
C LEU A 9 -3.06 -21.77 2.39
N THR A 10 -4.23 -22.21 1.95
CA THR A 10 -4.52 -22.52 0.54
C THR A 10 -4.42 -21.31 -0.39
N PRO A 11 -4.95 -20.10 -0.04
CA PRO A 11 -4.85 -18.94 -0.93
C PRO A 11 -3.42 -18.54 -1.31
N PRO A 12 -2.43 -18.48 -0.40
CA PRO A 12 -1.06 -18.14 -0.79
C PRO A 12 -0.37 -19.23 -1.63
N LEU A 13 -0.69 -20.51 -1.41
CA LEU A 13 -0.12 -21.60 -2.22
C LEU A 13 -0.70 -21.60 -3.64
N ASP A 14 -1.98 -21.31 -3.80
CA ASP A 14 -2.63 -21.21 -5.10
C ASP A 14 -2.13 -19.96 -5.86
N ALA A 15 -1.91 -18.85 -5.17
CA ALA A 15 -1.26 -17.66 -5.73
C ALA A 15 0.15 -17.98 -6.25
N LEU A 16 0.96 -18.71 -5.49
CA LEU A 16 2.31 -19.14 -5.94
C LEU A 16 2.25 -20.05 -7.16
N ARG A 17 1.27 -20.99 -7.25
CA ARG A 17 1.06 -21.84 -8.41
C ARG A 17 0.67 -21.03 -9.65
N GLN A 18 -0.20 -20.05 -9.51
CA GLN A 18 -0.60 -19.17 -10.62
C GLN A 18 0.58 -18.37 -11.16
N ILE A 19 1.43 -17.81 -10.27
CA ILE A 19 2.64 -17.09 -10.68
C ILE A 19 3.63 -18.03 -11.36
N ALA A 20 3.82 -19.25 -10.85
CA ALA A 20 4.71 -20.24 -11.44
C ALA A 20 4.28 -20.65 -12.85
N ALA A 21 2.98 -20.58 -13.17
CA ALA A 21 2.44 -20.83 -14.50
C ALA A 21 2.68 -19.67 -15.49
N ASN A 22 3.06 -18.48 -15.02
CA ASN A 22 3.39 -17.32 -15.85
C ASN A 22 4.88 -16.96 -15.71
N PRO A 23 5.75 -17.40 -16.65
CA PRO A 23 7.20 -17.19 -16.55
C PRO A 23 7.61 -15.72 -16.49
N GLY A 24 6.83 -14.80 -17.09
CA GLY A 24 7.09 -13.37 -17.06
C GLY A 24 6.91 -12.80 -15.66
N LEU A 25 5.78 -13.10 -15.02
CA LEU A 25 5.52 -12.70 -13.64
C LEU A 25 6.48 -13.36 -12.65
N LEU A 26 6.73 -14.65 -12.80
CA LEU A 26 7.67 -15.36 -11.93
C LEU A 26 9.06 -14.72 -11.96
N ARG A 27 9.58 -14.41 -13.15
CA ARG A 27 10.89 -13.75 -13.30
C ARG A 27 10.89 -12.34 -12.73
N LEU A 28 9.79 -11.58 -12.91
CA LEU A 28 9.68 -10.23 -12.35
C LEU A 28 9.70 -10.27 -10.81
N GLU A 29 8.95 -11.18 -10.18
CA GLU A 29 8.87 -11.28 -8.73
C GLU A 29 10.16 -11.85 -8.11
N LEU A 30 10.75 -12.91 -8.70
CA LEU A 30 12.04 -13.44 -8.26
C LEU A 30 13.17 -12.43 -8.47
N GLY A 31 13.20 -11.74 -9.61
CA GLY A 31 14.15 -10.68 -9.87
C GLY A 31 14.00 -9.55 -8.86
N SER A 32 12.76 -9.17 -8.50
CA SER A 32 12.45 -8.14 -7.50
C SER A 32 12.94 -8.52 -6.10
N LEU A 33 12.68 -9.75 -5.67
CA LEU A 33 13.20 -10.30 -4.42
C LEU A 33 14.73 -10.24 -4.39
N THR A 34 15.37 -10.72 -5.49
CA THR A 34 16.82 -10.85 -5.59
C THR A 34 17.50 -9.47 -5.57
N PHE A 35 17.03 -8.49 -6.37
CA PHE A 35 17.65 -7.17 -6.35
C PHE A 35 17.36 -6.40 -5.04
N SER A 36 16.21 -6.61 -4.39
CA SER A 36 15.93 -5.97 -3.10
C SER A 36 16.79 -6.56 -1.98
N ALA A 37 17.06 -7.88 -1.99
CA ALA A 37 17.98 -8.52 -1.07
C ALA A 37 19.41 -8.03 -1.29
N ALA A 38 19.86 -7.95 -2.56
CA ALA A 38 21.19 -7.41 -2.93
C ALA A 38 21.35 -5.97 -2.43
N ASP A 39 20.35 -5.10 -2.66
CA ASP A 39 20.37 -3.72 -2.17
C ASP A 39 20.50 -3.65 -0.65
N GLY A 40 19.69 -4.44 0.08
CA GLY A 40 19.77 -4.52 1.54
C GLY A 40 21.16 -4.94 2.04
N MET A 41 21.80 -5.88 1.36
CA MET A 41 23.13 -6.36 1.70
C MET A 41 24.21 -5.28 1.47
N VAL A 42 24.19 -4.63 0.31
CA VAL A 42 25.13 -3.55 -0.03
C VAL A 42 24.95 -2.35 0.90
N VAL A 43 23.68 -1.99 1.21
CA VAL A 43 23.40 -0.87 2.14
C VAL A 43 24.03 -1.11 3.52
N ILE A 44 23.94 -2.33 4.05
CA ILE A 44 24.55 -2.68 5.33
C ILE A 44 26.09 -2.65 5.23
N GLY A 45 26.68 -3.25 4.18
CA GLY A 45 28.14 -3.23 3.99
C GLY A 45 28.69 -1.79 3.90
N LEU A 46 28.04 -0.93 3.11
CA LEU A 46 28.44 0.47 3.00
C LEU A 46 28.21 1.28 4.28
N ALA A 47 27.18 0.94 5.08
CA ALA A 47 26.93 1.61 6.35
C ALA A 47 27.98 1.24 7.40
N VAL A 48 28.44 -0.02 7.43
CA VAL A 48 29.55 -0.48 8.27
C VAL A 48 30.84 0.22 7.85
N LEU A 49 31.20 0.21 6.56
CA LEU A 49 32.37 0.93 6.03
C LEU A 49 32.36 2.41 6.43
N ALA A 50 31.21 3.08 6.22
CA ALA A 50 31.07 4.48 6.58
C ALA A 50 31.28 4.72 8.09
N TYR A 51 30.78 3.79 8.92
CA TYR A 51 30.96 3.89 10.36
C TYR A 51 32.44 3.70 10.80
N GLU A 52 33.10 2.70 10.23
CA GLU A 52 34.51 2.40 10.55
C GLU A 52 35.44 3.57 10.18
N GLU A 53 35.24 4.21 9.04
CA GLU A 53 36.10 5.29 8.57
C GLU A 53 35.73 6.69 9.10
N GLY A 54 34.43 6.96 9.35
CA GLY A 54 33.99 8.33 9.71
C GLY A 54 32.87 8.38 10.74
N GLY A 55 32.65 7.28 11.47
CA GLY A 55 31.65 7.20 12.54
C GLY A 55 30.22 7.47 12.09
N THR A 56 29.40 7.86 13.04
CA THR A 56 27.97 8.15 12.81
C THR A 56 27.72 9.26 11.80
N THR A 57 28.63 10.23 11.70
CA THR A 57 28.53 11.33 10.74
C THR A 57 28.64 10.83 9.31
N ALA A 58 29.59 9.95 9.01
CA ALA A 58 29.74 9.38 7.66
C ALA A 58 28.53 8.49 7.29
N VAL A 59 27.98 7.72 8.23
CA VAL A 59 26.74 6.94 8.00
C VAL A 59 25.57 7.87 7.67
N ALA A 60 25.41 8.99 8.38
CA ALA A 60 24.36 9.96 8.10
C ALA A 60 24.55 10.62 6.72
N VAL A 61 25.79 11.00 6.37
CA VAL A 61 26.14 11.56 5.05
C VAL A 61 25.82 10.56 3.94
N LEU A 62 26.21 9.29 4.10
CA LEU A 62 25.87 8.21 3.16
C LEU A 62 24.34 8.09 2.97
N ALA A 63 23.59 8.08 4.07
CA ALA A 63 22.13 7.97 4.02
C ALA A 63 21.49 9.16 3.28
N ILE A 64 21.96 10.38 3.51
CA ILE A 64 21.50 11.59 2.83
C ILE A 64 21.85 11.56 1.34
N ILE A 65 23.08 11.22 1.00
CA ILE A 65 23.58 11.15 -0.38
C ILE A 65 22.82 10.09 -1.18
N ARG A 66 22.43 8.99 -0.55
CA ARG A 66 21.58 7.98 -1.19
C ARG A 66 20.12 8.43 -1.31
N ALA A 67 19.56 9.12 -0.34
CA ALA A 67 18.15 9.48 -0.33
C ALA A 67 17.83 10.71 -1.21
N LEU A 68 18.59 11.81 -1.04
CA LEU A 68 18.25 13.10 -1.62
C LEU A 68 18.23 13.12 -3.17
N PRO A 69 19.27 12.58 -3.87
CA PRO A 69 19.26 12.54 -5.32
C PRO A 69 18.10 11.70 -5.89
N SER A 70 17.76 10.59 -5.23
CA SER A 70 16.65 9.72 -5.65
C SER A 70 15.31 10.45 -5.59
N VAL A 71 15.04 11.21 -4.51
CA VAL A 71 13.78 11.97 -4.37
C VAL A 71 13.61 12.99 -5.49
N VAL A 72 14.70 13.64 -5.92
CA VAL A 72 14.66 14.70 -6.93
C VAL A 72 14.70 14.14 -8.35
N LEU A 73 15.59 13.19 -8.62
CA LEU A 73 15.88 12.74 -9.99
C LEU A 73 14.94 11.64 -10.48
N VAL A 74 14.42 10.77 -9.60
CA VAL A 74 13.55 9.66 -10.03
C VAL A 74 12.29 10.14 -10.76
N PRO A 75 11.50 11.13 -10.25
CA PRO A 75 10.33 11.64 -10.99
C PRO A 75 10.69 12.23 -12.35
N TYR A 76 11.82 12.95 -12.42
CA TYR A 76 12.30 13.54 -13.66
C TYR A 76 12.72 12.47 -14.68
N LEU A 77 13.45 11.44 -14.26
CA LEU A 77 13.88 10.35 -15.12
C LEU A 77 12.68 9.54 -15.63
N LEU A 78 11.70 9.25 -14.76
CA LEU A 78 10.47 8.55 -15.18
C LEU A 78 9.70 9.33 -16.25
N ALA A 79 9.62 10.67 -16.11
CA ALA A 79 8.98 11.52 -17.10
C ALA A 79 9.73 11.52 -18.45
N ARG A 80 11.07 11.48 -18.42
CA ARG A 80 11.92 11.46 -19.62
C ARG A 80 11.94 10.10 -20.33
N THR A 81 11.82 9.01 -19.58
CA THR A 81 11.86 7.64 -20.11
C THR A 81 10.47 7.09 -20.44
N ASN A 82 9.43 7.92 -20.44
CA ASN A 82 8.05 7.50 -20.66
C ASN A 82 7.79 6.90 -22.06
N THR A 83 8.64 7.20 -23.04
CA THR A 83 8.58 6.67 -24.41
C THR A 83 9.32 5.33 -24.58
N MET A 84 10.11 4.91 -23.59
CA MET A 84 10.85 3.66 -23.64
C MET A 84 9.98 2.48 -23.20
N ALA A 85 10.19 1.31 -23.81
CA ALA A 85 9.57 0.06 -23.36
C ALA A 85 9.98 -0.25 -21.91
N ARG A 86 9.00 -0.58 -21.06
CA ARG A 86 9.22 -0.73 -19.61
C ARG A 86 10.14 -1.88 -19.25
N ASP A 87 10.08 -2.98 -20.03
CA ASP A 87 10.98 -4.13 -19.89
C ASP A 87 12.42 -3.79 -20.26
N MET A 88 12.62 -2.99 -21.33
CA MET A 88 13.92 -2.49 -21.70
C MET A 88 14.49 -1.55 -20.63
N LEU A 89 13.68 -0.64 -20.12
CA LEU A 89 14.09 0.29 -19.07
C LEU A 89 14.46 -0.46 -17.79
N LEU A 90 13.70 -1.51 -17.40
CA LEU A 90 14.03 -2.35 -16.25
C LEU A 90 15.41 -3.01 -16.41
N ARG A 91 15.69 -3.61 -17.58
CA ARG A 91 16.99 -4.25 -17.88
C ARG A 91 18.13 -3.23 -17.83
N LEU A 92 17.94 -2.05 -18.40
CA LEU A 92 18.96 -0.98 -18.39
C LEU A 92 19.23 -0.50 -16.95
N VAL A 93 18.20 -0.29 -16.14
CA VAL A 93 18.34 0.17 -14.76
C VAL A 93 19.07 -0.87 -13.90
N VAL A 94 18.68 -2.17 -13.98
CA VAL A 94 19.37 -3.22 -13.23
C VAL A 94 20.80 -3.43 -13.74
N GLY A 95 21.03 -3.36 -15.06
CA GLY A 95 22.36 -3.41 -15.65
C GLY A 95 23.26 -2.26 -15.19
N ALA A 96 22.74 -1.03 -15.18
CA ALA A 96 23.46 0.14 -14.66
C ALA A 96 23.84 -0.03 -13.18
N ARG A 97 22.93 -0.59 -12.36
CA ARG A 97 23.22 -0.90 -10.96
C ARG A 97 24.33 -1.94 -10.81
N VAL A 98 24.32 -3.02 -11.62
CA VAL A 98 25.42 -4.00 -11.60
C VAL A 98 26.75 -3.33 -11.90
N VAL A 99 26.82 -2.48 -12.92
CA VAL A 99 28.06 -1.73 -13.25
C VAL A 99 28.49 -0.82 -12.10
N CYS A 100 27.56 -0.06 -11.52
CA CYS A 100 27.84 0.81 -10.37
C CYS A 100 28.36 -0.01 -9.17
N LEU A 101 27.72 -1.13 -8.85
CA LEU A 101 28.09 -1.97 -7.71
C LEU A 101 29.42 -2.69 -7.94
N VAL A 102 29.76 -3.11 -9.16
CA VAL A 102 31.09 -3.62 -9.52
C VAL A 102 32.15 -2.55 -9.29
N ALA A 103 31.88 -1.30 -9.71
CA ALA A 103 32.80 -0.19 -9.48
C ALA A 103 32.94 0.14 -7.98
N ILE A 104 31.83 0.15 -7.22
CA ILE A 104 31.86 0.32 -5.77
C ILE A 104 32.69 -0.79 -5.10
N THR A 105 32.45 -2.05 -5.47
CA THR A 105 33.22 -3.20 -4.94
C THR A 105 34.70 -3.04 -5.22
N ALA A 106 35.08 -2.67 -6.45
CA ALA A 106 36.48 -2.43 -6.81
C ALA A 106 37.11 -1.31 -5.99
N LEU A 107 36.39 -0.21 -5.75
CA LEU A 107 36.86 0.90 -4.91
C LEU A 107 37.02 0.49 -3.44
N VAL A 108 36.08 -0.29 -2.91
CA VAL A 108 36.14 -0.81 -1.53
C VAL A 108 37.33 -1.75 -1.37
N VAL A 109 37.57 -2.66 -2.31
CA VAL A 109 38.73 -3.58 -2.30
C VAL A 109 40.06 -2.83 -2.44
N ALA A 110 40.07 -1.70 -3.15
CA ALA A 110 41.25 -0.86 -3.35
C ALA A 110 41.48 0.19 -2.24
N ASP A 111 40.70 0.13 -1.15
CA ASP A 111 40.75 1.13 -0.05
C ASP A 111 40.66 2.57 -0.56
N ALA A 112 39.84 2.81 -1.57
CA ALA A 112 39.67 4.13 -2.17
C ALA A 112 38.91 5.08 -1.24
N SER A 113 39.03 6.39 -1.48
CA SER A 113 38.39 7.40 -0.63
C SER A 113 36.86 7.22 -0.56
N LEU A 114 36.29 7.38 0.65
CA LEU A 114 34.84 7.34 0.90
C LEU A 114 34.05 8.27 -0.04
N ALA A 115 34.63 9.42 -0.41
CA ALA A 115 33.94 10.38 -1.29
C ALA A 115 33.59 9.78 -2.66
N LEU A 116 34.49 8.97 -3.27
CA LEU A 116 34.23 8.29 -4.54
C LEU A 116 33.18 7.19 -4.38
N ILE A 117 33.28 6.41 -3.30
CA ILE A 117 32.30 5.36 -2.98
C ILE A 117 30.91 5.98 -2.78
N PHE A 118 30.80 7.08 -2.04
CA PHE A 118 29.55 7.78 -1.80
C PHE A 118 28.95 8.39 -3.08
N LEU A 119 29.79 8.92 -3.96
CA LEU A 119 29.33 9.44 -5.26
C LEU A 119 28.70 8.33 -6.11
N LEU A 120 29.34 7.17 -6.20
CA LEU A 120 28.76 6.03 -6.91
C LEU A 120 27.53 5.46 -6.21
N ALA A 121 27.50 5.42 -4.88
CA ALA A 121 26.32 5.02 -4.11
C ALA A 121 25.13 5.97 -4.33
N ALA A 122 25.35 7.27 -4.57
CA ALA A 122 24.32 8.21 -4.98
C ALA A 122 23.74 7.85 -6.35
N VAL A 123 24.60 7.56 -7.33
CA VAL A 123 24.18 7.15 -8.68
C VAL A 123 23.39 5.84 -8.62
N ASP A 124 23.89 4.82 -7.90
CA ASP A 124 23.22 3.54 -7.69
C ASP A 124 21.82 3.73 -7.06
N SER A 125 21.70 4.61 -6.05
CA SER A 125 20.44 4.84 -5.37
C SER A 125 19.37 5.49 -6.27
N VAL A 126 19.77 6.37 -7.19
CA VAL A 126 18.86 6.96 -8.18
C VAL A 126 18.33 5.86 -9.12
N ALA A 127 19.21 4.99 -9.60
CA ALA A 127 18.79 3.85 -10.41
C ALA A 127 17.87 2.89 -9.61
N GLY A 128 18.21 2.61 -8.35
CA GLY A 128 17.38 1.82 -7.44
C GLY A 128 15.98 2.38 -7.23
N GLY A 129 15.86 3.70 -7.14
CA GLY A 129 14.57 4.39 -6.99
C GLY A 129 13.60 4.19 -8.18
N LEU A 130 14.10 3.86 -9.37
CA LEU A 130 13.28 3.57 -10.54
C LEU A 130 12.64 2.16 -10.51
N LEU A 131 13.19 1.23 -9.75
CA LEU A 131 12.77 -0.19 -9.79
C LEU A 131 11.34 -0.41 -9.31
N ARG A 132 10.93 0.25 -8.22
CA ARG A 132 9.57 0.11 -7.67
C ARG A 132 8.50 0.61 -8.65
N PRO A 133 8.58 1.84 -9.23
CA PRO A 133 7.64 2.28 -10.27
C PRO A 133 7.62 1.37 -11.50
N LEU A 134 8.78 0.88 -11.95
CA LEU A 134 8.87 -0.02 -13.09
C LEU A 134 8.17 -1.36 -12.80
N ARG A 135 8.39 -1.97 -11.62
CA ARG A 135 7.69 -3.17 -11.20
C ARG A 135 6.18 -2.96 -11.18
N SER A 136 5.70 -1.87 -10.57
CA SER A 136 4.27 -1.58 -10.47
C SER A 136 3.58 -1.40 -11.82
N THR A 137 4.29 -0.97 -12.85
CA THR A 137 3.77 -0.85 -14.23
C THR A 137 3.88 -2.15 -15.01
N LEU A 138 4.90 -2.98 -14.77
CA LEU A 138 5.11 -4.26 -15.47
C LEU A 138 4.22 -5.37 -14.92
N THR A 139 3.92 -5.39 -13.62
CA THR A 139 3.08 -6.43 -13.01
C THR A 139 1.72 -6.56 -13.71
N PRO A 140 0.89 -5.49 -13.88
CA PRO A 140 -0.36 -5.60 -14.61
C PRO A 140 -0.17 -5.86 -16.11
N ALA A 141 0.97 -5.46 -16.69
CA ALA A 141 1.28 -5.69 -18.10
C ALA A 141 1.62 -7.16 -18.41
N LEU A 142 2.15 -7.90 -17.45
CA LEU A 142 2.50 -9.32 -17.59
C LEU A 142 1.38 -10.25 -17.11
N ALA A 143 0.45 -9.78 -16.27
CA ALA A 143 -0.69 -10.55 -15.80
C ALA A 143 -1.69 -10.82 -16.94
N ARG A 144 -2.14 -12.07 -17.06
CA ARG A 144 -3.08 -12.53 -18.10
C ARG A 144 -4.53 -12.51 -17.60
N SER A 145 -4.72 -12.53 -16.28
CA SER A 145 -6.03 -12.49 -15.63
C SER A 145 -5.99 -11.64 -14.36
N THR A 146 -7.17 -11.30 -13.84
CA THR A 146 -7.31 -10.57 -12.56
C THR A 146 -6.75 -11.38 -11.40
N GLU A 147 -6.92 -12.70 -11.43
CA GLU A 147 -6.41 -13.61 -10.40
C GLU A 147 -4.88 -13.62 -10.39
N GLU A 148 -4.23 -13.68 -11.58
CA GLU A 148 -2.76 -13.56 -11.70
C GLU A 148 -2.27 -12.21 -11.17
N LEU A 149 -2.99 -11.11 -11.40
CA LEU A 149 -2.64 -9.79 -10.88
C LEU A 149 -2.71 -9.74 -9.35
N VAL A 150 -3.76 -10.30 -8.76
CA VAL A 150 -3.89 -10.41 -7.31
C VAL A 150 -2.79 -11.28 -6.72
N ALA A 151 -2.52 -12.43 -7.36
CA ALA A 151 -1.44 -13.34 -6.95
C ALA A 151 -0.06 -12.65 -7.00
N ALA A 152 0.22 -11.87 -8.06
CA ALA A 152 1.46 -11.10 -8.20
C ALA A 152 1.60 -10.03 -7.10
N ASN A 153 0.54 -9.33 -6.74
CA ASN A 153 0.58 -8.35 -5.65
C ASN A 153 0.87 -9.00 -4.29
N VAL A 154 0.32 -10.20 -4.03
CA VAL A 154 0.62 -10.98 -2.82
C VAL A 154 2.09 -11.42 -2.83
N ALA A 155 2.60 -11.91 -3.95
CA ALA A 155 4.00 -12.30 -4.08
C ALA A 155 4.94 -11.11 -3.94
N SER A 156 4.61 -9.95 -4.51
CA SER A 156 5.39 -8.71 -4.36
C SER A 156 5.55 -8.30 -2.91
N THR A 157 4.45 -8.27 -2.15
CA THR A 157 4.49 -7.90 -0.72
C THR A 157 5.26 -8.92 0.12
N THR A 158 5.08 -10.20 -0.15
CA THR A 158 5.81 -11.28 0.51
C THR A 158 7.29 -11.25 0.15
N GLY A 159 7.61 -11.02 -1.12
CA GLY A 159 8.97 -10.87 -1.62
C GLY A 159 9.72 -9.69 -0.99
N ASP A 160 9.05 -8.53 -0.86
CA ASP A 160 9.62 -7.35 -0.20
C ASP A 160 9.91 -7.63 1.30
N ALA A 161 9.02 -8.37 1.98
CA ALA A 161 9.23 -8.77 3.38
C ALA A 161 10.39 -9.77 3.53
N LEU A 162 10.49 -10.74 2.62
CA LEU A 162 11.62 -11.69 2.58
C LEU A 162 12.94 -10.98 2.28
N ALA A 163 12.97 -10.06 1.32
CA ALA A 163 14.16 -9.27 1.00
C ALA A 163 14.64 -8.44 2.18
N ALA A 164 13.72 -7.89 2.98
CA ALA A 164 14.04 -7.13 4.19
C ALA A 164 14.70 -7.99 5.30
N ILE A 165 14.60 -9.31 5.21
CA ILE A 165 15.29 -10.26 6.09
C ILE A 165 16.58 -10.74 5.40
N LEU A 166 16.47 -11.22 4.17
CA LEU A 166 17.56 -11.90 3.45
C LEU A 166 18.72 -10.95 3.13
N GLY A 167 18.43 -9.68 2.80
CA GLY A 167 19.47 -8.70 2.50
C GLY A 167 20.34 -8.39 3.74
N PRO A 168 19.76 -7.77 4.79
CA PRO A 168 20.52 -7.48 6.01
C PRO A 168 21.03 -8.73 6.72
N GLY A 169 20.26 -9.84 6.73
CA GLY A 169 20.69 -11.11 7.32
C GLY A 169 21.84 -11.75 6.55
N GLY A 170 21.82 -11.69 5.23
CA GLY A 170 22.94 -12.10 4.38
C GLY A 170 24.19 -11.25 4.62
N ALA A 171 24.02 -9.93 4.79
CA ALA A 171 25.12 -9.05 5.18
C ALA A 171 25.69 -9.44 6.54
N ALA A 172 24.83 -9.67 7.55
CA ALA A 172 25.26 -10.10 8.87
C ALA A 172 26.09 -11.39 8.82
N LEU A 173 25.63 -12.38 8.02
CA LEU A 173 26.32 -13.65 7.87
C LEU A 173 27.70 -13.48 7.21
N VAL A 174 27.78 -12.69 6.12
CA VAL A 174 29.07 -12.48 5.43
C VAL A 174 30.01 -11.65 6.28
N LEU A 175 29.53 -10.63 6.99
CA LEU A 175 30.34 -9.83 7.95
C LEU A 175 30.83 -10.67 9.15
N ALA A 176 30.06 -11.67 9.58
CA ALA A 176 30.48 -12.58 10.65
C ALA A 176 31.57 -13.58 10.21
N LEU A 177 31.66 -13.90 8.92
CA LEU A 177 32.58 -14.89 8.35
C LEU A 177 33.74 -14.26 7.58
N GLY A 178 33.63 -12.99 7.21
CA GLY A 178 34.55 -12.26 6.35
C GLY A 178 34.63 -10.79 6.73
N ASP A 179 34.56 -9.93 5.72
CA ASP A 179 34.78 -8.49 5.84
C ASP A 179 33.76 -7.67 5.01
N VAL A 180 33.91 -6.35 5.08
CA VAL A 180 33.07 -5.41 4.31
C VAL A 180 33.24 -5.59 2.81
N PRO A 181 34.47 -5.69 2.23
CA PRO A 181 34.68 -6.00 0.81
C PRO A 181 33.93 -7.24 0.34
N ALA A 182 34.00 -8.34 1.09
CA ALA A 182 33.29 -9.59 0.77
C ALA A 182 31.76 -9.38 0.80
N THR A 183 31.25 -8.58 1.73
CA THR A 183 29.82 -8.28 1.85
C THR A 183 29.30 -7.50 0.64
N VAL A 184 30.04 -6.45 0.23
CA VAL A 184 29.67 -5.65 -0.95
C VAL A 184 29.79 -6.48 -2.23
N ALA A 185 30.83 -7.32 -2.35
CA ALA A 185 31.02 -8.23 -3.47
C ALA A 185 29.89 -9.27 -3.58
N ALA A 186 29.48 -9.87 -2.47
CA ALA A 186 28.36 -10.82 -2.43
C ALA A 186 27.04 -10.15 -2.85
N GLY A 187 26.76 -8.94 -2.34
CA GLY A 187 25.61 -8.15 -2.77
C GLY A 187 25.64 -7.81 -4.26
N THR A 188 26.82 -7.48 -4.79
CA THR A 188 27.05 -7.24 -6.22
C THR A 188 26.80 -8.50 -7.05
N ALA A 189 27.25 -9.66 -6.61
CA ALA A 189 26.99 -10.94 -7.28
C ALA A 189 25.51 -11.29 -7.30
N ILE A 190 24.79 -11.07 -6.19
CA ILE A 190 23.34 -11.26 -6.10
C ILE A 190 22.60 -10.27 -7.03
N MET A 191 23.06 -9.02 -7.18
CA MET A 191 22.50 -8.07 -8.15
C MET A 191 22.74 -8.54 -9.58
N GLY A 192 23.91 -9.13 -9.88
CA GLY A 192 24.19 -9.79 -11.17
C GLY A 192 23.22 -10.94 -11.45
N LEU A 193 22.92 -11.76 -10.44
CA LEU A 193 21.90 -12.82 -10.56
C LEU A 193 20.52 -12.24 -10.87
N ALA A 194 20.14 -11.13 -10.21
CA ALA A 194 18.88 -10.44 -10.50
C ALA A 194 18.80 -10.00 -11.97
N LEU A 195 19.90 -9.49 -12.54
CA LEU A 195 19.96 -9.12 -13.96
C LEU A 195 19.73 -10.33 -14.85
N VAL A 196 20.38 -11.47 -14.57
CA VAL A 196 20.20 -12.71 -15.34
C VAL A 196 18.74 -13.19 -15.31
N ILE A 197 18.07 -13.09 -14.16
CA ILE A 197 16.65 -13.45 -14.02
C ILE A 197 15.74 -12.51 -14.83
N ILE A 198 16.07 -11.21 -14.86
CA ILE A 198 15.23 -10.17 -15.47
C ILE A 198 15.43 -10.05 -16.99
N VAL A 199 16.62 -10.31 -17.51
CA VAL A 199 16.95 -10.17 -18.95
C VAL A 199 15.93 -10.84 -19.88
N PRO A 200 15.39 -12.06 -19.59
CA PRO A 200 14.43 -12.72 -20.46
C PRO A 200 12.99 -12.20 -20.35
N ILE A 201 12.74 -11.14 -19.60
CA ILE A 201 11.40 -10.54 -19.52
C ILE A 201 11.14 -9.73 -20.78
N HIS A 202 10.04 -10.04 -21.48
CA HIS A 202 9.58 -9.31 -22.66
C HIS A 202 8.10 -8.96 -22.43
N ALA A 203 7.77 -7.68 -22.46
CA ALA A 203 6.39 -7.20 -22.45
C ALA A 203 5.94 -6.95 -23.89
N ALA A 204 4.71 -7.33 -24.23
CA ALA A 204 4.19 -7.15 -25.59
C ALA A 204 4.03 -5.63 -25.90
N PRO A 205 4.42 -5.15 -27.09
CA PRO A 205 4.44 -3.72 -27.43
C PRO A 205 3.08 -2.99 -27.36
N ASP A 206 1.97 -3.74 -27.52
CA ASP A 206 0.61 -3.17 -27.50
C ASP A 206 0.09 -2.81 -26.08
N ILE A 207 0.77 -3.29 -25.05
CA ILE A 207 0.36 -3.09 -23.65
C ILE A 207 0.76 -1.69 -23.16
N ASP A 208 1.89 -1.16 -23.63
CA ASP A 208 2.34 0.21 -23.29
C ASP A 208 1.31 1.30 -23.69
N ARG A 209 0.56 1.09 -24.77
CA ARG A 209 -0.54 1.98 -25.19
C ARG A 209 -1.78 1.83 -24.31
N ARG A 210 -2.13 0.61 -23.88
CA ARG A 210 -3.32 0.36 -23.04
C ARG A 210 -3.11 0.80 -21.60
N VAL A 211 -1.93 0.60 -21.03
CA VAL A 211 -1.56 1.07 -19.67
C VAL A 211 -1.46 2.60 -19.63
N SER A 212 -0.99 3.23 -20.70
CA SER A 212 -0.99 4.70 -20.84
C SER A 212 -2.41 5.29 -20.91
N VAL A 213 -3.40 4.53 -21.37
CA VAL A 213 -4.82 4.94 -21.47
C VAL A 213 -5.63 4.53 -20.23
N ALA A 214 -5.37 3.34 -19.66
CA ALA A 214 -6.10 2.81 -18.51
C ALA A 214 -5.50 3.22 -17.14
N GLY A 215 -4.18 3.37 -17.07
CA GLY A 215 -3.53 4.03 -15.95
C GLY A 215 -3.71 5.54 -16.11
N GLY A 216 -4.87 6.05 -15.75
CA GLY A 216 -5.13 7.48 -15.66
C GLY A 216 -4.12 8.19 -14.76
N GLN A 217 -2.86 8.25 -15.21
CA GLN A 217 -1.99 9.30 -14.75
C GLN A 217 -2.69 10.59 -15.19
N ALA A 218 -3.42 11.19 -14.26
CA ALA A 218 -3.89 12.53 -14.40
C ALA A 218 -2.69 13.30 -15.00
N ARG A 219 -2.78 13.65 -16.28
CA ARG A 219 -1.88 14.63 -16.85
C ARG A 219 -1.80 15.71 -15.80
N PRO A 220 -0.63 16.07 -15.28
CA PRO A 220 -0.56 17.18 -14.35
C PRO A 220 -1.34 18.29 -15.05
N SER A 221 -2.44 18.70 -14.47
CA SER A 221 -3.28 19.73 -15.07
C SER A 221 -2.35 20.93 -15.17
N ARG A 222 -1.99 21.29 -16.37
CA ARG A 222 -1.01 22.37 -16.66
C ARG A 222 -1.42 23.73 -16.09
N ARG A 223 -2.51 23.79 -15.32
CA ARG A 223 -3.09 25.01 -14.71
C ARG A 223 -3.45 24.89 -13.24
N GLY A 224 -3.20 23.76 -12.55
CA GLY A 224 -3.39 23.66 -11.11
C GLY A 224 -2.21 24.31 -10.37
N SER A 225 -2.50 25.18 -9.41
CA SER A 225 -1.50 25.70 -8.48
C SER A 225 -0.81 24.52 -7.78
N VAL A 226 0.54 24.51 -7.72
CA VAL A 226 1.33 23.51 -6.97
C VAL A 226 0.89 23.42 -5.50
N LEU A 227 0.24 24.47 -4.98
CA LEU A 227 -0.27 24.54 -3.61
C LEU A 227 -1.69 23.95 -3.45
N GLN A 228 -2.39 23.61 -4.56
CA GLN A 228 -3.76 23.08 -4.46
C GLN A 228 -3.81 21.76 -3.67
N PRO A 229 -2.98 20.73 -3.92
CA PRO A 229 -2.97 19.52 -3.11
C PRO A 229 -2.71 19.76 -1.62
N VAL A 230 -1.88 20.75 -1.31
CA VAL A 230 -1.60 21.14 0.08
C VAL A 230 -2.82 21.76 0.73
N ARG A 231 -3.53 22.65 0.04
CA ARG A 231 -4.77 23.27 0.54
C ARG A 231 -5.86 22.23 0.75
N ASP A 232 -6.02 21.31 -0.22
CA ASP A 232 -7.00 20.22 -0.14
C ASP A 232 -6.72 19.33 1.08
N LEU A 233 -5.46 18.94 1.30
CA LEU A 233 -5.07 18.17 2.49
C LEU A 233 -5.31 18.94 3.79
N LEU A 234 -4.98 20.23 3.83
CA LEU A 234 -5.18 21.07 5.02
C LEU A 234 -6.67 21.24 5.38
N ALA A 235 -7.55 21.20 4.37
CA ALA A 235 -9.00 21.23 4.56
C ALA A 235 -9.57 19.91 5.12
N MET A 236 -8.81 18.80 5.05
CA MET A 236 -9.21 17.48 5.51
C MET A 236 -8.51 17.12 6.84
N PRO A 237 -9.08 17.38 8.02
CA PRO A 237 -8.38 17.23 9.29
C PRO A 237 -7.92 15.79 9.55
N TYR A 238 -8.71 14.79 9.15
CA TYR A 238 -8.38 13.38 9.33
C TYR A 238 -7.26 12.91 8.39
N ALA A 239 -7.35 13.23 7.10
CA ALA A 239 -6.31 12.89 6.11
C ALA A 239 -4.98 13.57 6.48
N ARG A 240 -5.01 14.84 6.88
CA ARG A 240 -3.85 15.59 7.36
C ARG A 240 -3.18 14.90 8.54
N LEU A 241 -3.97 14.44 9.53
CA LEU A 241 -3.43 13.77 10.70
C LEU A 241 -2.77 12.43 10.35
N ILE A 242 -3.39 11.63 9.48
CA ILE A 242 -2.83 10.36 8.99
C ILE A 242 -1.50 10.62 8.25
N VAL A 243 -1.46 11.64 7.38
CA VAL A 243 -0.24 12.03 6.66
C VAL A 243 0.87 12.46 7.62
N LEU A 244 0.56 13.23 8.67
CA LEU A 244 1.52 13.63 9.70
C LEU A 244 2.06 12.43 10.50
N LEU A 245 1.22 11.45 10.83
CA LEU A 245 1.65 10.23 11.50
C LEU A 245 2.57 9.39 10.61
N PHE A 246 2.25 9.26 9.32
CA PHE A 246 3.16 8.64 8.35
C PHE A 246 4.48 9.38 8.21
N ALA A 247 4.45 10.72 8.16
CA ALA A 247 5.67 11.54 8.12
C ALA A 247 6.53 11.32 9.36
N GLY A 248 5.93 11.33 10.55
CA GLY A 248 6.62 11.01 11.81
C GLY A 248 7.24 9.62 11.81
N GLN A 249 6.50 8.61 11.34
CA GLN A 249 7.01 7.25 11.22
C GLN A 249 8.18 7.14 10.23
N ARG A 250 8.11 7.82 9.07
CA ARG A 250 9.21 7.82 8.08
C ARG A 250 10.43 8.59 8.57
N PHE A 251 10.23 9.68 9.29
CA PHE A 251 11.31 10.42 9.97
C PHE A 251 12.04 9.50 10.95
N VAL A 252 11.31 8.83 11.85
CA VAL A 252 11.88 7.85 12.78
C VAL A 252 12.59 6.73 12.04
N ARG A 253 12.03 6.23 10.92
CA ARG A 253 12.71 5.25 10.07
C ARG A 253 14.07 5.75 9.57
N GLY A 254 14.14 7.03 9.15
CA GLY A 254 15.39 7.66 8.78
C GLY A 254 16.40 7.74 9.94
N VAL A 255 15.92 8.10 11.14
CA VAL A 255 16.75 8.14 12.35
C VAL A 255 17.34 6.76 12.67
N ILE A 256 16.53 5.72 12.69
CA ILE A 256 16.97 4.36 13.05
C ILE A 256 17.92 3.75 12.02
N ASN A 257 17.88 4.15 10.76
CA ASN A 257 18.84 3.70 9.75
C ASN A 257 20.29 4.04 10.14
N VAL A 258 20.52 5.12 10.88
CA VAL A 258 21.84 5.52 11.41
C VAL A 258 22.02 5.01 12.85
N ALA A 259 20.99 5.17 13.69
CA ALA A 259 21.06 4.85 15.10
C ALA A 259 21.27 3.35 15.38
N LEU A 260 20.76 2.44 14.54
CA LEU A 260 21.00 1.01 14.69
C LEU A 260 22.45 0.63 14.37
N VAL A 261 23.10 1.35 13.42
CA VAL A 261 24.55 1.17 13.17
C VAL A 261 25.32 1.55 14.43
N ALA A 262 25.11 2.76 14.94
CA ALA A 262 25.76 3.20 16.16
C ALA A 262 25.44 2.29 17.36
N ALA A 263 24.20 1.81 17.50
CA ALA A 263 23.81 0.91 18.58
C ALA A 263 24.53 -0.45 18.52
N ALA A 264 24.80 -0.98 17.32
CA ALA A 264 25.56 -2.22 17.15
C ALA A 264 27.00 -2.09 17.69
N PHE A 265 27.64 -0.95 17.46
CA PHE A 265 29.03 -0.72 17.88
C PHE A 265 29.15 -0.19 19.33
N GLU A 266 28.35 0.83 19.68
CA GLU A 266 28.49 1.57 20.93
C GLU A 266 27.69 0.97 22.09
N LEU A 267 26.41 0.58 21.84
CA LEU A 267 25.48 0.13 22.88
C LEU A 267 25.60 -1.38 23.13
N LEU A 268 25.50 -2.19 22.08
CA LEU A 268 25.47 -3.65 22.18
C LEU A 268 26.86 -4.29 22.01
N ARG A 269 27.80 -3.58 21.39
CA ARG A 269 29.19 -4.00 21.14
C ARG A 269 29.28 -5.35 20.42
N ILE A 270 28.39 -5.55 19.45
CA ILE A 270 28.31 -6.80 18.66
C ILE A 270 29.01 -6.66 17.29
N GLY A 271 29.61 -5.49 17.02
CA GLY A 271 30.42 -5.25 15.81
C GLY A 271 29.59 -5.22 14.52
N ASP A 272 30.29 -5.42 13.41
CA ASP A 272 29.81 -5.23 12.03
C ASP A 272 28.56 -6.06 11.70
N SER A 273 28.58 -7.37 12.03
CA SER A 273 27.47 -8.28 11.80
C SER A 273 26.20 -7.88 12.54
N GLY A 274 26.35 -7.17 13.66
CA GLY A 274 25.24 -6.70 14.48
C GLY A 274 24.29 -5.75 13.74
N VAL A 275 24.82 -4.92 12.85
CA VAL A 275 24.01 -3.99 12.06
C VAL A 275 22.99 -4.76 11.20
N GLY A 276 23.43 -5.82 10.53
CA GLY A 276 22.57 -6.69 9.74
C GLY A 276 21.56 -7.47 10.60
N VAL A 277 21.98 -7.98 11.77
CA VAL A 277 21.10 -8.70 12.71
C VAL A 277 19.97 -7.78 13.17
N LEU A 278 20.27 -6.58 13.66
CA LEU A 278 19.27 -5.62 14.16
C LEU A 278 18.29 -5.20 13.05
N THR A 279 18.79 -4.97 11.84
CA THR A 279 17.95 -4.58 10.71
C THR A 279 17.05 -5.75 10.27
N SER A 280 17.58 -6.98 10.24
CA SER A 280 16.82 -8.19 9.90
C SER A 280 15.70 -8.49 10.91
N ALA A 281 15.90 -8.15 12.18
CA ALA A 281 14.88 -8.31 13.23
C ALA A 281 13.60 -7.52 12.89
N ILE A 282 13.74 -6.28 12.39
CA ILE A 282 12.61 -5.47 11.92
C ILE A 282 11.96 -6.13 10.69
N GLY A 283 12.76 -6.67 9.77
CA GLY A 283 12.28 -7.40 8.58
C GLY A 283 11.46 -8.63 8.97
N LEU A 284 11.97 -9.44 9.92
CA LEU A 284 11.27 -10.61 10.47
C LEU A 284 9.93 -10.22 11.08
N GLY A 285 9.92 -9.16 11.89
CA GLY A 285 8.69 -8.61 12.42
C GLY A 285 7.72 -8.16 11.33
N GLY A 286 8.22 -7.55 10.25
CA GLY A 286 7.42 -7.15 9.10
C GLY A 286 6.74 -8.33 8.41
N LEU A 287 7.44 -9.44 8.23
CA LEU A 287 6.89 -10.68 7.68
C LEU A 287 5.78 -11.26 8.58
N LEU A 288 6.04 -11.35 9.89
CA LEU A 288 5.04 -11.79 10.87
C LEU A 288 3.83 -10.83 10.94
N GLY A 289 4.09 -9.53 10.77
CA GLY A 289 3.06 -8.50 10.68
C GLY A 289 2.14 -8.64 9.47
N GLY A 290 2.59 -9.30 8.39
CA GLY A 290 1.75 -9.67 7.24
C GLY A 290 0.56 -10.55 7.67
N ALA A 291 0.75 -11.49 8.58
CA ALA A 291 -0.34 -12.30 9.13
C ALA A 291 -1.34 -11.46 9.95
N VAL A 292 -0.83 -10.45 10.69
CA VAL A 292 -1.70 -9.51 11.42
C VAL A 292 -2.48 -8.63 10.43
N ALA A 293 -1.83 -8.17 9.34
CA ALA A 293 -2.48 -7.37 8.31
C ALA A 293 -3.63 -8.11 7.61
N LEU A 294 -3.52 -9.42 7.39
CA LEU A 294 -4.61 -10.25 6.88
C LEU A 294 -5.84 -10.22 7.81
N GLY A 295 -5.64 -10.17 9.13
CA GLY A 295 -6.72 -10.04 10.11
C GLY A 295 -7.41 -8.67 10.11
N LEU A 296 -6.80 -7.66 9.49
CA LEU A 296 -7.38 -6.31 9.35
C LEU A 296 -8.27 -6.16 8.12
N VAL A 297 -8.20 -7.10 7.17
CA VAL A 297 -9.02 -7.07 5.94
C VAL A 297 -10.50 -7.18 6.32
N GLY A 298 -11.31 -6.25 5.81
CA GLY A 298 -12.74 -6.22 6.09
C GLY A 298 -13.13 -5.70 7.48
N GLN A 299 -12.19 -5.28 8.31
CA GLN A 299 -12.52 -4.68 9.60
C GLN A 299 -13.20 -3.31 9.39
N PRO A 300 -14.34 -3.05 10.06
CA PRO A 300 -15.04 -1.77 9.94
C PRO A 300 -14.28 -0.64 10.60
N ARG A 301 -13.54 -0.92 11.68
CA ARG A 301 -12.77 0.05 12.46
C ARG A 301 -11.28 -0.22 12.37
N LEU A 302 -10.54 0.69 11.74
CA LEU A 302 -9.11 0.56 11.51
C LEU A 302 -8.25 1.52 12.35
N ALA A 303 -8.83 2.58 12.93
CA ALA A 303 -8.09 3.51 13.78
C ALA A 303 -7.43 2.84 15.00
N PRO A 304 -8.09 1.90 15.73
CA PRO A 304 -7.43 1.19 16.82
C PRO A 304 -6.20 0.38 16.37
N ALA A 305 -6.31 -0.31 15.22
CA ALA A 305 -5.22 -1.10 14.66
C ALA A 305 -4.06 -0.19 14.17
N PHE A 306 -4.39 0.94 13.55
CA PHE A 306 -3.41 1.94 13.13
C PHE A 306 -2.63 2.49 14.32
N VAL A 307 -3.32 2.95 15.37
CA VAL A 307 -2.68 3.48 16.59
C VAL A 307 -1.88 2.41 17.31
N ALA A 308 -2.41 1.19 17.46
CA ALA A 308 -1.69 0.07 18.06
C ALA A 308 -0.39 -0.24 17.27
N GLY A 309 -0.44 -0.18 15.93
CA GLY A 309 0.74 -0.34 15.08
C GLY A 309 1.78 0.77 15.32
N VAL A 310 1.35 2.04 15.41
CA VAL A 310 2.25 3.17 15.73
C VAL A 310 2.86 3.01 17.12
N MET A 311 2.06 2.59 18.11
CA MET A 311 2.52 2.34 19.48
C MET A 311 3.54 1.19 19.53
N ALA A 312 3.27 0.06 18.87
CA ALA A 312 4.17 -1.08 18.82
C ALA A 312 5.50 -0.72 18.11
N TRP A 313 5.43 0.05 17.01
CA TRP A 313 6.61 0.59 16.32
C TRP A 313 7.45 1.47 17.24
N GLY A 314 6.83 2.46 17.89
CA GLY A 314 7.53 3.40 18.78
C GLY A 314 8.08 2.72 20.03
N ALA A 315 7.28 1.89 20.69
CA ALA A 315 7.67 1.18 21.92
C ALA A 315 8.84 0.22 21.68
N GLY A 316 8.82 -0.52 20.55
CA GLY A 316 9.91 -1.43 20.20
C GLY A 316 11.22 -0.70 19.97
N ILE A 317 11.21 0.46 19.29
CA ILE A 317 12.40 1.29 19.06
C ILE A 317 12.90 1.89 20.39
N LEU A 318 11.99 2.43 21.22
CA LEU A 318 12.33 2.99 22.52
C LEU A 318 12.97 1.92 23.42
N ALA A 319 12.37 0.75 23.50
CA ALA A 319 12.89 -0.35 24.30
C ALA A 319 14.27 -0.81 23.82
N ALA A 320 14.54 -0.82 22.52
CA ALA A 320 15.84 -1.15 21.95
C ALA A 320 16.95 -0.19 22.41
N GLY A 321 16.62 1.08 22.74
CA GLY A 321 17.56 2.05 23.26
C GLY A 321 17.91 1.88 24.75
N ILE A 322 17.08 1.18 25.52
CA ILE A 322 17.24 1.01 26.97
C ILE A 322 17.84 -0.36 27.32
N VAL A 323 17.51 -1.38 26.55
CA VAL A 323 17.82 -2.79 26.85
C VAL A 323 19.23 -3.13 26.35
N PRO A 324 20.20 -3.51 27.21
CA PRO A 324 21.56 -3.85 26.79
C PRO A 324 21.73 -5.34 26.41
N ASN A 325 20.66 -6.05 26.07
CA ASN A 325 20.67 -7.48 25.74
C ASN A 325 20.25 -7.71 24.30
N LEU A 326 21.11 -8.35 23.50
CA LEU A 326 20.90 -8.59 22.07
C LEU A 326 19.56 -9.32 21.78
N PHE A 327 19.27 -10.41 22.52
CA PHE A 327 18.08 -11.21 22.27
C PHE A 327 16.79 -10.40 22.50
N LEU A 328 16.79 -9.60 23.58
CA LEU A 328 15.65 -8.73 23.88
C LEU A 328 15.54 -7.59 22.86
N VAL A 329 16.67 -7.00 22.44
CA VAL A 329 16.65 -5.95 21.38
C VAL A 329 16.11 -6.53 20.07
N VAL A 330 16.54 -7.72 19.65
CA VAL A 330 16.00 -8.41 18.46
C VAL A 330 14.50 -8.66 18.62
N ALA A 331 14.04 -9.11 19.78
CA ALA A 331 12.62 -9.36 20.03
C ALA A 331 11.79 -8.06 19.96
N VAL A 332 12.22 -6.97 20.59
CA VAL A 332 11.46 -5.71 20.58
C VAL A 332 11.51 -5.01 19.21
N LEU A 333 12.59 -5.17 18.45
CA LEU A 333 12.67 -4.70 17.06
C LEU A 333 11.77 -5.54 16.12
N ALA A 334 11.62 -6.84 16.38
CA ALA A 334 10.65 -7.65 15.67
C ALA A 334 9.20 -7.20 15.98
N VAL A 335 8.89 -6.87 17.24
CA VAL A 335 7.59 -6.26 17.61
C VAL A 335 7.39 -4.92 16.89
N ALA A 336 8.42 -4.09 16.80
CA ALA A 336 8.38 -2.87 15.99
C ALA A 336 8.06 -3.17 14.51
N GLY A 337 8.69 -4.18 13.93
CA GLY A 337 8.39 -4.63 12.56
C GLY A 337 6.94 -5.05 12.34
N ILE A 338 6.36 -5.81 13.27
CA ILE A 338 4.92 -6.16 13.27
C ILE A 338 4.07 -4.90 13.30
N GLY A 339 4.36 -4.00 14.25
CA GLY A 339 3.68 -2.72 14.38
C GLY A 339 3.72 -1.89 13.10
N LYS A 340 4.90 -1.82 12.46
CA LYS A 340 5.08 -1.12 11.19
C LYS A 340 4.15 -1.65 10.09
N THR A 341 4.05 -2.95 9.93
CA THR A 341 3.20 -3.54 8.89
C THR A 341 1.71 -3.29 9.19
N ALA A 342 1.30 -3.39 10.45
CA ALA A 342 -0.07 -3.09 10.87
C ALA A 342 -0.43 -1.62 10.62
N LEU A 343 0.46 -0.69 10.98
CA LEU A 343 0.24 0.75 10.75
C LEU A 343 0.21 1.10 9.26
N ASP A 344 1.11 0.53 8.45
CA ASP A 344 1.13 0.78 7.01
C ASP A 344 -0.21 0.32 6.40
N THR A 345 -0.65 -0.92 6.68
CA THR A 345 -1.90 -1.48 6.15
C THR A 345 -3.14 -0.69 6.60
N ALA A 346 -3.29 -0.47 7.90
CA ALA A 346 -4.45 0.23 8.45
C ALA A 346 -4.45 1.72 8.02
N GLY A 347 -3.31 2.39 8.06
CA GLY A 347 -3.20 3.81 7.74
C GLY A 347 -3.45 4.12 6.27
N PHE A 348 -2.90 3.33 5.33
CA PHE A 348 -3.21 3.50 3.90
C PHE A 348 -4.70 3.26 3.61
N THR A 349 -5.31 2.24 4.22
CA THR A 349 -6.75 1.96 4.07
C THR A 349 -7.61 3.09 4.66
N LEU A 350 -7.26 3.61 5.85
CA LEU A 350 -7.94 4.77 6.45
C LEU A 350 -7.84 6.00 5.55
N LEU A 351 -6.66 6.27 4.99
CA LEU A 351 -6.47 7.41 4.10
C LEU A 351 -7.31 7.24 2.81
N GLN A 352 -7.39 6.02 2.27
CA GLN A 352 -8.24 5.73 1.11
C GLN A 352 -9.73 5.93 1.40
N ARG A 353 -10.19 5.61 2.63
CA ARG A 353 -11.58 5.79 3.04
C ARG A 353 -11.94 7.25 3.33
N THR A 354 -10.99 8.05 3.81
CA THR A 354 -11.23 9.45 4.22
C THR A 354 -11.10 10.47 3.10
N VAL A 355 -10.40 10.11 2.00
CA VAL A 355 -10.15 11.03 0.89
C VAL A 355 -11.11 10.75 -0.27
N PRO A 356 -11.86 11.78 -0.76
CA PRO A 356 -12.73 11.67 -1.93
C PRO A 356 -11.98 11.15 -3.17
N ASN A 357 -12.66 10.41 -4.04
CA ASN A 357 -12.05 9.74 -5.20
C ASN A 357 -11.35 10.72 -6.15
N ASP A 358 -11.93 11.90 -6.38
CA ASP A 358 -11.42 12.97 -7.24
C ASP A 358 -10.11 13.60 -6.72
N GLN A 359 -9.90 13.59 -5.39
CA GLN A 359 -8.72 14.19 -4.74
C GLN A 359 -7.67 13.15 -4.34
N ARG A 360 -7.99 11.86 -4.43
CA ARG A 360 -7.16 10.75 -3.94
C ARG A 360 -5.76 10.77 -4.56
N SER A 361 -5.65 10.96 -5.88
CA SER A 361 -4.36 11.02 -6.59
C SER A 361 -3.47 12.16 -6.07
N ASN A 362 -4.05 13.34 -5.82
CA ASN A 362 -3.32 14.51 -5.33
C ASN A 362 -2.82 14.32 -3.89
N VAL A 363 -3.69 13.79 -3.01
CA VAL A 363 -3.35 13.54 -1.60
C VAL A 363 -2.28 12.45 -1.48
N PHE A 364 -2.37 11.35 -2.25
CA PHE A 364 -1.34 10.31 -2.25
C PHE A 364 -0.01 10.79 -2.84
N GLY A 365 -0.03 11.61 -3.90
CA GLY A 365 1.17 12.25 -4.42
C GLY A 365 1.85 13.15 -3.39
N LEU A 366 1.07 13.94 -2.65
CA LEU A 366 1.60 14.77 -1.56
C LEU A 366 2.10 13.93 -0.39
N LEU A 367 1.40 12.84 -0.02
CA LEU A 367 1.85 11.88 0.98
C LEU A 367 3.25 11.36 0.63
N GLU A 368 3.46 10.88 -0.60
CA GLU A 368 4.76 10.35 -1.04
C GLU A 368 5.88 11.39 -0.95
N ALA A 369 5.59 12.64 -1.32
CA ALA A 369 6.56 13.74 -1.19
C ALA A 369 6.92 14.01 0.28
N VAL A 370 5.92 14.09 1.16
CA VAL A 370 6.11 14.37 2.60
C VAL A 370 6.85 13.24 3.30
N ILE A 371 6.49 11.97 3.05
CA ILE A 371 7.17 10.82 3.68
C ILE A 371 8.60 10.64 3.17
N SER A 372 8.87 10.98 1.91
CA SER A 372 10.22 10.96 1.35
C SER A 372 11.11 12.05 1.96
N ALA A 373 10.59 13.26 2.10
CA ALA A 373 11.29 14.36 2.78
C ALA A 373 11.57 14.03 4.26
N ALA A 374 10.57 13.47 4.95
CA ALA A 374 10.71 13.06 6.34
C ALA A 374 11.76 11.95 6.52
N LEU A 375 11.78 10.96 5.62
CA LEU A 375 12.79 9.90 5.59
C LEU A 375 14.21 10.45 5.40
N ALA A 376 14.38 11.43 4.51
CA ALA A 376 15.66 12.06 4.23
C ALA A 376 16.16 12.97 5.37
N ALA A 377 15.25 13.58 6.14
CA ALA A 377 15.59 14.40 7.31
C ALA A 377 16.05 13.57 8.51
N GLY A 378 15.60 12.32 8.62
CA GLY A 378 15.92 11.45 9.76
C GLY A 378 17.41 11.25 10.02
N PRO A 379 18.25 10.91 9.03
CA PRO A 379 19.69 10.73 9.21
C PRO A 379 20.41 11.97 9.74
N VAL A 380 19.99 13.18 9.34
CA VAL A 380 20.55 14.45 9.86
C VAL A 380 20.24 14.56 11.36
N ALA A 381 19.00 14.34 11.73
CA ALA A 381 18.58 14.36 13.13
C ALA A 381 19.30 13.26 13.95
N ALA A 382 19.51 12.07 13.37
CA ALA A 382 20.25 10.99 14.02
C ALA A 382 21.69 11.38 14.34
N ALA A 383 22.43 11.95 13.39
CA ALA A 383 23.82 12.38 13.61
C ALA A 383 23.92 13.40 14.74
N VAL A 384 23.02 14.40 14.74
CA VAL A 384 22.98 15.43 15.81
C VAL A 384 22.63 14.81 17.17
N LEU A 385 21.61 13.95 17.22
CA LEU A 385 21.17 13.33 18.47
C LEU A 385 22.23 12.37 19.02
N ILE A 386 22.84 11.54 18.17
CA ILE A 386 23.88 10.59 18.61
C ILE A 386 25.06 11.36 19.16
N GLY A 387 25.52 12.46 18.52
CA GLY A 387 26.58 13.31 19.01
C GLY A 387 26.27 14.01 20.35
N ALA A 388 24.96 14.31 20.59
CA ALA A 388 24.55 15.01 21.81
C ALA A 388 24.25 14.08 22.99
N VAL A 389 23.57 12.94 22.75
CA VAL A 389 23.06 12.07 23.83
C VAL A 389 23.43 10.59 23.67
N GLY A 390 24.18 10.23 22.63
CA GLY A 390 24.57 8.85 22.32
C GLY A 390 23.50 8.02 21.63
N ALA A 391 23.87 6.82 21.13
CA ALA A 391 23.02 5.95 20.32
C ALA A 391 21.78 5.45 21.08
N GLY A 392 21.91 5.04 22.34
CA GLY A 392 20.80 4.52 23.14
C GLY A 392 19.70 5.56 23.35
N TRP A 393 20.05 6.76 23.83
CA TRP A 393 19.08 7.84 24.04
C TRP A 393 18.48 8.35 22.73
N THR A 394 19.22 8.30 21.63
CA THR A 394 18.68 8.60 20.29
C THR A 394 17.54 7.66 19.93
N LEU A 395 17.68 6.35 20.19
CA LEU A 395 16.61 5.37 19.98
C LEU A 395 15.42 5.63 20.92
N VAL A 396 15.67 6.00 22.19
CA VAL A 396 14.62 6.37 23.14
C VAL A 396 13.81 7.57 22.66
N VAL A 397 14.48 8.65 22.26
CA VAL A 397 13.82 9.87 21.74
C VAL A 397 13.06 9.56 20.45
N ALA A 398 13.69 8.83 19.52
CA ALA A 398 13.07 8.44 18.26
C ALA A 398 11.82 7.56 18.47
N GLY A 399 11.86 6.61 19.41
CA GLY A 399 10.72 5.75 19.73
C GLY A 399 9.63 6.47 20.54
N ALA A 400 9.97 7.47 21.35
CA ALA A 400 9.00 8.25 22.10
C ALA A 400 8.13 9.15 21.18
N LEU A 401 8.68 9.64 20.07
CA LEU A 401 7.96 10.52 19.15
C LEU A 401 6.65 9.87 18.59
N PRO A 402 6.67 8.66 18.00
CA PRO A 402 5.43 8.01 17.57
C PRO A 402 4.45 7.74 18.72
N LEU A 403 4.95 7.42 19.93
CA LEU A 403 4.09 7.19 21.10
C LEU A 403 3.33 8.46 21.48
N ILE A 404 4.00 9.60 21.53
CA ILE A 404 3.40 10.90 21.84
C ILE A 404 2.40 11.27 20.73
N LEU A 405 2.80 11.15 19.46
CA LEU A 405 1.93 11.46 18.34
C LEU A 405 0.67 10.57 18.31
N ALA A 406 0.79 9.28 18.60
CA ALA A 406 -0.32 8.34 18.66
C ALA A 406 -1.31 8.70 19.78
N THR A 407 -0.81 9.00 20.98
CA THR A 407 -1.66 9.35 22.14
C THR A 407 -2.41 10.66 21.91
N VAL A 408 -1.75 11.69 21.39
CA VAL A 408 -2.36 12.99 21.08
C VAL A 408 -3.39 12.87 19.94
N SER A 409 -3.13 12.00 18.96
CA SER A 409 -3.98 11.85 17.79
C SER A 409 -5.18 10.93 18.03
N TRP A 410 -5.16 10.11 19.06
CA TRP A 410 -6.18 9.09 19.33
C TRP A 410 -7.62 9.60 19.34
N PRO A 411 -7.97 10.70 20.07
CA PRO A 411 -9.35 11.20 20.11
C PRO A 411 -9.90 11.57 18.73
N VAL A 412 -9.04 12.18 17.89
CA VAL A 412 -9.41 12.62 16.54
C VAL A 412 -9.56 11.44 15.60
N LEU A 413 -8.64 10.46 15.65
CA LEU A 413 -8.70 9.26 14.82
C LEU A 413 -9.90 8.39 15.17
N ARG A 414 -10.21 8.27 16.45
CA ARG A 414 -11.38 7.53 16.92
C ARG A 414 -12.68 8.13 16.41
N SER A 415 -12.86 9.46 16.51
CA SER A 415 -14.05 10.11 16.00
C SER A 415 -14.20 10.01 14.49
N ALA A 416 -13.08 10.05 13.75
CA ALA A 416 -13.07 9.83 12.31
C ALA A 416 -13.53 8.41 11.92
N ASP A 417 -13.03 7.41 12.63
CA ASP A 417 -13.35 6.00 12.39
C ASP A 417 -14.81 5.69 12.75
N GLU A 418 -15.34 6.33 13.81
CA GLU A 418 -16.75 6.24 14.20
C GLU A 418 -17.67 6.91 13.15
N ALA A 419 -17.25 8.02 12.57
CA ALA A 419 -17.99 8.73 11.52
C ALA A 419 -17.92 8.00 10.15
N ALA A 420 -16.82 7.29 9.89
CA ALA A 420 -16.60 6.52 8.66
C ALA A 420 -17.24 5.11 8.69
N VAL A 421 -17.75 4.68 9.83
CA VAL A 421 -18.44 3.38 9.93
C VAL A 421 -19.74 3.45 9.16
N ILE A 422 -19.73 2.87 7.98
CA ILE A 422 -20.96 2.61 7.23
C ILE A 422 -21.83 1.67 8.07
N PRO A 423 -23.08 2.04 8.35
CA PRO A 423 -23.93 1.20 9.16
C PRO A 423 -24.00 -0.22 8.60
N GLN A 424 -23.66 -1.23 9.41
CA GLN A 424 -23.73 -2.64 9.03
C GLN A 424 -25.08 -3.03 8.38
N PRO A 425 -26.24 -2.45 8.80
CA PRO A 425 -27.50 -2.63 8.11
C PRO A 425 -27.47 -2.23 6.63
N ALA A 426 -26.82 -1.11 6.26
CA ALA A 426 -26.75 -0.64 4.89
C ALA A 426 -25.95 -1.61 4.00
N LEU A 427 -24.80 -2.12 4.48
CA LEU A 427 -24.02 -3.12 3.77
C LEU A 427 -24.79 -4.44 3.60
N ARG A 428 -25.55 -4.87 4.61
CA ARG A 428 -26.38 -6.08 4.53
C ARG A 428 -27.51 -5.92 3.52
N LEU A 429 -28.17 -4.76 3.48
CA LEU A 429 -29.18 -4.44 2.50
C LEU A 429 -28.63 -4.55 1.07
N LEU A 430 -27.48 -3.92 0.81
CA LEU A 430 -26.84 -4.00 -0.51
C LEU A 430 -26.39 -5.43 -0.85
N ALA A 431 -25.78 -6.17 0.09
CA ALA A 431 -25.32 -7.53 -0.14
C ALA A 431 -26.46 -8.52 -0.42
N ASN A 432 -27.69 -8.22 0.00
CA ASN A 432 -28.86 -9.05 -0.27
C ASN A 432 -29.41 -8.83 -1.70
N VAL A 433 -29.13 -7.67 -2.32
CA VAL A 433 -29.56 -7.39 -3.70
C VAL A 433 -28.78 -8.27 -4.68
N PRO A 434 -29.43 -9.11 -5.51
CA PRO A 434 -28.76 -10.11 -6.35
C PRO A 434 -27.66 -9.54 -7.24
N MET A 435 -27.86 -8.36 -7.83
CA MET A 435 -26.92 -7.71 -8.73
C MET A 435 -25.70 -7.10 -8.01
N PHE A 436 -25.73 -6.94 -6.70
CA PHE A 436 -24.61 -6.43 -5.91
C PHE A 436 -23.81 -7.53 -5.18
N ARG A 437 -24.30 -8.77 -5.13
CA ARG A 437 -23.59 -9.91 -4.52
C ARG A 437 -22.19 -10.15 -5.07
N PRO A 438 -21.93 -9.99 -6.40
CA PRO A 438 -20.59 -10.19 -6.95
C PRO A 438 -19.63 -9.02 -6.68
N LEU A 439 -20.10 -7.90 -6.12
CA LEU A 439 -19.29 -6.70 -5.90
C LEU A 439 -18.30 -6.87 -4.75
N GLN A 440 -17.14 -6.27 -4.90
CA GLN A 440 -16.16 -6.18 -3.82
C GLN A 440 -16.69 -5.32 -2.66
N LEU A 441 -16.23 -5.61 -1.43
CA LEU A 441 -16.65 -4.89 -0.23
C LEU A 441 -16.43 -3.36 -0.35
N THR A 442 -15.33 -2.95 -0.96
CA THR A 442 -15.02 -1.52 -1.21
C THR A 442 -16.04 -0.82 -2.11
N THR A 443 -16.56 -1.52 -3.12
CA THR A 443 -17.62 -1.00 -4.00
C THR A 443 -18.94 -0.92 -3.24
N LEU A 444 -19.27 -1.93 -2.43
CA LEU A 444 -20.45 -1.91 -1.55
C LEU A 444 -20.37 -0.79 -0.51
N GLU A 445 -19.20 -0.55 0.08
CA GLU A 445 -18.95 0.57 1.01
C GLU A 445 -19.15 1.92 0.32
N THR A 446 -18.69 2.06 -0.92
CA THR A 446 -18.89 3.28 -1.72
C THR A 446 -20.36 3.50 -2.02
N LEU A 447 -21.10 2.45 -2.44
CA LEU A 447 -22.55 2.51 -2.67
C LEU A 447 -23.30 2.90 -1.40
N ALA A 448 -22.96 2.27 -0.27
CA ALA A 448 -23.58 2.56 1.02
C ALA A 448 -23.40 4.03 1.45
N GLY A 449 -22.27 4.66 1.08
CA GLY A 449 -22.02 6.08 1.31
C GLY A 449 -22.91 7.03 0.46
N HIS A 450 -23.49 6.53 -0.65
CA HIS A 450 -24.43 7.30 -1.51
C HIS A 450 -25.89 6.97 -1.24
N MET A 451 -26.20 6.13 -0.26
CA MET A 451 -27.55 5.78 0.13
C MET A 451 -28.20 6.91 0.94
N THR A 452 -29.45 7.23 0.60
CA THR A 452 -30.30 8.11 1.39
C THR A 452 -31.56 7.36 1.83
N VAL A 453 -32.04 7.66 3.02
CA VAL A 453 -33.26 7.04 3.55
C VAL A 453 -34.45 7.92 3.21
N ARG A 454 -35.52 7.30 2.69
CA ARG A 454 -36.79 7.94 2.37
C ARG A 454 -37.93 7.22 3.09
N GLU A 455 -38.83 7.96 3.69
CA GLU A 455 -40.08 7.44 4.22
C GLU A 455 -41.21 7.66 3.21
N ALA A 456 -42.03 6.65 3.00
CA ALA A 456 -43.20 6.66 2.13
C ALA A 456 -44.43 6.30 2.96
N ALA A 457 -45.34 7.24 3.15
CA ALA A 457 -46.61 7.01 3.84
C ALA A 457 -47.52 6.09 3.00
N ARG A 458 -48.37 5.35 3.69
CA ARG A 458 -49.37 4.50 3.04
C ARG A 458 -50.14 5.24 1.96
N GLY A 459 -50.29 4.64 0.78
CA GLY A 459 -51.00 5.19 -0.38
C GLY A 459 -50.16 6.12 -1.27
N THR A 460 -48.92 6.41 -0.91
CA THR A 460 -48.01 7.27 -1.70
C THR A 460 -47.45 6.50 -2.89
N ASP A 461 -47.50 7.09 -4.08
CA ASP A 461 -46.77 6.60 -5.25
C ASP A 461 -45.29 7.01 -5.15
N VAL A 462 -44.42 6.04 -4.98
CA VAL A 462 -42.94 6.26 -4.90
C VAL A 462 -42.37 6.55 -6.27
N ILE A 463 -42.83 5.80 -7.29
CA ILE A 463 -42.55 6.03 -8.72
C ILE A 463 -43.87 5.83 -9.50
N ARG A 464 -44.00 6.53 -10.61
CA ARG A 464 -45.14 6.38 -11.51
C ARG A 464 -44.74 5.87 -12.89
N GLN A 465 -45.53 4.97 -13.45
CA GLN A 465 -45.33 4.48 -14.80
C GLN A 465 -45.27 5.64 -15.79
N GLY A 466 -44.31 5.60 -16.71
CA GLY A 466 -44.11 6.63 -17.72
C GLY A 466 -43.26 7.84 -17.29
N GLU A 467 -42.93 8.01 -16.00
CA GLU A 467 -42.03 9.06 -15.53
C GLU A 467 -40.57 8.74 -15.90
N GLU A 468 -39.75 9.78 -16.01
CA GLU A 468 -38.30 9.63 -16.07
C GLU A 468 -37.76 9.28 -14.67
N GLY A 469 -36.78 8.36 -14.58
CA GLY A 469 -36.30 7.91 -13.29
C GLY A 469 -34.79 7.78 -13.22
N ALA A 470 -34.14 8.55 -12.32
CA ALA A 470 -32.71 8.55 -12.09
C ALA A 470 -32.31 7.87 -10.77
N THR A 471 -33.22 7.17 -10.11
CA THR A 471 -32.99 6.60 -8.77
C THR A 471 -33.34 5.12 -8.74
N PHE A 472 -32.51 4.33 -8.06
CA PHE A 472 -32.76 2.93 -7.71
C PHE A 472 -33.18 2.85 -6.24
N PHE A 473 -34.11 1.94 -5.93
CA PHE A 473 -34.70 1.82 -4.60
C PHE A 473 -34.55 0.41 -4.03
N ILE A 474 -34.35 0.31 -2.72
CA ILE A 474 -34.36 -0.92 -1.93
C ILE A 474 -35.38 -0.74 -0.80
N VAL A 475 -36.23 -1.73 -0.57
CA VAL A 475 -37.19 -1.72 0.54
C VAL A 475 -36.45 -2.15 1.81
N ASP A 476 -36.34 -1.23 2.79
CA ASP A 476 -35.78 -1.52 4.12
C ASP A 476 -36.84 -2.13 5.03
N SER A 477 -38.04 -1.51 5.05
CA SER A 477 -39.21 -2.05 5.78
C SER A 477 -40.51 -1.59 5.14
N GLY A 478 -41.60 -2.33 5.38
CA GLY A 478 -42.90 -2.08 4.80
C GLY A 478 -43.17 -2.92 3.57
N ARG A 479 -44.32 -2.67 2.91
CA ARG A 479 -44.79 -3.38 1.67
C ARG A 479 -45.30 -2.38 0.65
N LEU A 480 -44.96 -2.63 -0.62
CA LEU A 480 -45.38 -1.81 -1.75
C LEU A 480 -46.04 -2.69 -2.82
N ALA A 481 -47.05 -2.15 -3.50
CA ALA A 481 -47.66 -2.76 -4.66
C ALA A 481 -47.02 -2.24 -5.95
N THR A 482 -46.81 -3.13 -6.90
CA THR A 482 -46.39 -2.80 -8.28
C THR A 482 -47.61 -2.84 -9.18
N VAL A 483 -47.91 -1.75 -9.90
CA VAL A 483 -49.08 -1.62 -10.79
C VAL A 483 -48.56 -1.30 -12.19
N VAL A 484 -49.00 -2.11 -13.19
CA VAL A 484 -48.67 -1.92 -14.59
C VAL A 484 -50.00 -1.76 -15.36
N ASP A 485 -50.14 -0.67 -16.09
CA ASP A 485 -51.36 -0.34 -16.86
C ASP A 485 -52.67 -0.44 -16.05
N GLY A 486 -52.57 -0.06 -14.75
CA GLY A 486 -53.69 -0.10 -13.84
C GLY A 486 -54.00 -1.47 -13.22
N THR A 487 -53.23 -2.51 -13.57
CA THR A 487 -53.40 -3.87 -13.05
C THR A 487 -52.31 -4.17 -12.02
N ASP A 488 -52.68 -4.83 -10.92
CA ASP A 488 -51.74 -5.27 -9.89
C ASP A 488 -50.79 -6.33 -10.46
N ALA A 489 -49.49 -6.05 -10.45
CA ALA A 489 -48.43 -6.91 -10.99
C ALA A 489 -47.59 -7.57 -9.88
N GLY A 490 -47.93 -7.35 -8.59
CA GLY A 490 -47.26 -7.99 -7.44
C GLY A 490 -46.87 -7.05 -6.33
N GLU A 491 -46.39 -7.63 -5.24
CA GLU A 491 -45.91 -6.88 -4.04
C GLU A 491 -44.39 -6.93 -3.91
N LEU A 492 -43.86 -5.89 -3.32
CA LEU A 492 -42.43 -5.74 -2.92
C LEU A 492 -42.33 -5.65 -1.40
N GLY A 493 -41.51 -6.47 -0.79
CA GLY A 493 -41.27 -6.52 0.66
C GLY A 493 -39.82 -6.16 1.03
N PRO A 494 -39.49 -6.25 2.33
CA PRO A 494 -38.14 -5.95 2.83
C PRO A 494 -37.05 -6.77 2.12
N GLY A 495 -36.01 -6.09 1.60
CA GLY A 495 -34.92 -6.68 0.82
C GLY A 495 -35.17 -6.68 -0.69
N ASP A 496 -36.40 -6.42 -1.17
CA ASP A 496 -36.67 -6.25 -2.59
C ASP A 496 -36.18 -4.88 -3.09
N SER A 497 -35.89 -4.81 -4.37
CA SER A 497 -35.41 -3.59 -5.02
C SER A 497 -36.26 -3.26 -6.25
N PHE A 498 -36.31 -2.00 -6.68
CA PHE A 498 -37.03 -1.58 -7.86
C PHE A 498 -36.44 -0.32 -8.52
N GLY A 499 -36.83 -0.06 -9.75
CA GLY A 499 -36.35 1.10 -10.52
C GLY A 499 -35.13 0.84 -11.38
N GLU A 500 -34.54 -0.38 -11.33
CA GLU A 500 -33.38 -0.79 -12.13
C GLU A 500 -33.65 -0.84 -13.63
N ILE A 501 -34.86 -1.20 -14.06
CA ILE A 501 -35.19 -1.36 -15.48
C ILE A 501 -35.02 -0.05 -16.22
N ALA A 502 -35.55 1.05 -15.66
CA ALA A 502 -35.43 2.36 -16.25
C ALA A 502 -33.98 2.83 -16.38
N LEU A 503 -33.12 2.52 -15.40
CA LEU A 503 -31.71 2.88 -15.39
C LEU A 503 -30.92 2.03 -16.40
N LEU A 504 -31.06 0.71 -16.36
CA LEU A 504 -30.30 -0.21 -17.22
C LEU A 504 -30.71 -0.16 -18.71
N ARG A 505 -31.97 0.18 -18.99
CA ARG A 505 -32.51 0.27 -20.37
C ARG A 505 -32.59 1.71 -20.89
N ALA A 506 -32.16 2.69 -20.11
CA ALA A 506 -32.32 4.12 -20.42
C ALA A 506 -33.77 4.45 -20.90
N SER A 507 -34.76 3.91 -20.19
CA SER A 507 -36.18 4.01 -20.51
C SER A 507 -36.94 4.73 -19.40
N ARG A 508 -38.21 5.06 -19.66
CA ARG A 508 -39.14 5.55 -18.65
C ARG A 508 -39.51 4.43 -17.68
N ARG A 509 -40.05 4.78 -16.49
CA ARG A 509 -40.54 3.83 -15.49
C ARG A 509 -41.58 2.90 -16.10
N THR A 510 -41.37 1.61 -15.93
CA THR A 510 -42.24 0.56 -16.52
C THR A 510 -43.47 0.24 -15.66
N ALA A 511 -43.47 0.66 -14.39
CA ALA A 511 -44.55 0.43 -13.45
C ALA A 511 -44.72 1.59 -12.48
N THR A 512 -45.92 1.70 -11.88
CA THR A 512 -46.15 2.50 -10.67
C THR A 512 -45.89 1.64 -9.44
N VAL A 513 -45.13 2.16 -8.46
CA VAL A 513 -44.92 1.48 -7.19
C VAL A 513 -45.52 2.32 -6.08
N ARG A 514 -46.52 1.75 -5.36
CA ARG A 514 -47.32 2.41 -4.34
C ARG A 514 -47.13 1.76 -2.97
N ALA A 515 -46.94 2.55 -1.94
CA ALA A 515 -46.85 2.05 -0.56
C ALA A 515 -48.21 1.52 -0.07
N LEU A 516 -48.26 0.26 0.35
CA LEU A 516 -49.44 -0.38 0.95
C LEU A 516 -49.56 -0.06 2.46
N GLU A 517 -48.43 0.22 3.10
CA GLU A 517 -48.29 0.63 4.49
C GLU A 517 -47.16 1.65 4.61
N ASP A 518 -47.00 2.28 5.77
CA ASP A 518 -45.89 3.18 5.99
C ASP A 518 -44.60 2.41 5.81
N SER A 519 -43.80 2.81 4.82
CA SER A 519 -42.64 2.07 4.34
C SER A 519 -41.38 2.92 4.39
N ARG A 520 -40.26 2.28 4.72
CA ARG A 520 -38.93 2.89 4.71
C ARG A 520 -38.15 2.34 3.53
N LEU A 521 -37.68 3.24 2.69
CA LEU A 521 -36.95 2.94 1.48
C LEU A 521 -35.52 3.47 1.58
N VAL A 522 -34.63 2.86 0.84
CA VAL A 522 -33.28 3.34 0.63
C VAL A 522 -33.13 3.70 -0.84
N ASP A 523 -32.80 4.95 -1.08
CA ASP A 523 -32.59 5.52 -2.40
C ASP A 523 -31.09 5.46 -2.74
N LEU A 524 -30.77 5.04 -3.95
CA LEU A 524 -29.44 5.08 -4.53
C LEU A 524 -29.47 5.85 -5.84
N ASP A 525 -28.56 6.80 -6.01
CA ASP A 525 -28.44 7.57 -7.24
C ASP A 525 -28.12 6.67 -8.45
N GLY A 526 -28.75 6.99 -9.60
CA GLY A 526 -28.64 6.18 -10.79
C GLY A 526 -27.24 6.11 -11.37
N GLU A 527 -26.45 7.18 -11.28
CA GLU A 527 -25.04 7.15 -11.75
C GLU A 527 -24.21 6.21 -10.89
N ALA A 528 -24.35 6.28 -9.55
CA ALA A 528 -23.66 5.38 -8.64
C ALA A 528 -24.08 3.92 -8.83
N PHE A 529 -25.38 3.67 -9.05
CA PHE A 529 -25.92 2.36 -9.38
C PHE A 529 -25.31 1.79 -10.67
N LEU A 530 -25.35 2.55 -11.78
CA LEU A 530 -24.84 2.12 -13.07
C LEU A 530 -23.32 1.88 -13.03
N ALA A 531 -22.57 2.75 -12.36
CA ALA A 531 -21.12 2.58 -12.18
C ALA A 531 -20.79 1.29 -11.43
N ALA A 532 -21.56 0.96 -10.39
CA ALA A 532 -21.36 -0.26 -9.62
C ALA A 532 -21.69 -1.53 -10.43
N VAL A 533 -22.84 -1.55 -11.11
CA VAL A 533 -23.24 -2.70 -11.96
C VAL A 533 -22.25 -2.92 -13.09
N ALA A 534 -21.74 -1.87 -13.71
CA ALA A 534 -20.74 -1.96 -14.79
C ALA A 534 -19.32 -2.32 -14.29
N SER A 535 -19.07 -2.31 -12.99
CA SER A 535 -17.72 -2.54 -12.44
C SER A 535 -17.23 -3.98 -12.59
N THR A 536 -18.14 -4.96 -12.70
CA THR A 536 -17.82 -6.39 -12.90
C THR A 536 -18.78 -7.03 -13.88
N GLY A 537 -18.27 -7.96 -14.73
CA GLY A 537 -19.10 -8.70 -15.69
C GLY A 537 -20.19 -9.52 -15.00
N ASP A 538 -19.90 -10.09 -13.84
CA ASP A 538 -20.86 -10.90 -13.06
C ASP A 538 -22.02 -10.07 -12.50
N SER A 539 -21.74 -8.83 -12.06
CA SER A 539 -22.75 -7.88 -11.59
C SER A 539 -23.67 -7.45 -12.74
N ALA A 540 -23.10 -7.15 -13.91
CA ALA A 540 -23.85 -6.80 -15.10
C ALA A 540 -24.74 -7.97 -15.56
N ALA A 541 -24.22 -9.21 -15.58
CA ALA A 541 -25.00 -10.40 -15.91
C ALA A 541 -26.14 -10.67 -14.92
N ALA A 542 -25.87 -10.47 -13.61
CA ALA A 542 -26.91 -10.61 -12.58
C ALA A 542 -27.99 -9.53 -12.72
N ALA A 543 -27.64 -8.31 -13.07
CA ALA A 543 -28.58 -7.22 -13.32
C ALA A 543 -29.49 -7.52 -14.55
N ASP A 544 -28.89 -7.96 -15.66
CA ASP A 544 -29.66 -8.37 -16.85
C ASP A 544 -30.59 -9.52 -16.54
N ALA A 545 -30.17 -10.52 -15.75
CA ALA A 545 -31.03 -11.64 -15.36
C ALA A 545 -32.25 -11.19 -14.53
N VAL A 546 -32.08 -10.19 -13.64
CA VAL A 546 -33.19 -9.60 -12.87
C VAL A 546 -34.17 -8.88 -13.79
N VAL A 547 -33.66 -8.05 -14.71
CA VAL A 547 -34.49 -7.31 -15.70
C VAL A 547 -35.29 -8.27 -16.58
N GLN A 548 -34.66 -9.30 -17.15
CA GLN A 548 -35.35 -10.28 -18.00
C GLN A 548 -36.48 -11.00 -17.24
N ARG A 549 -36.23 -11.44 -16.01
CA ARG A 549 -37.22 -12.12 -15.17
C ARG A 549 -38.44 -11.23 -14.89
N ARG A 550 -38.22 -9.94 -14.63
CA ARG A 550 -39.32 -9.00 -14.36
C ARG A 550 -40.12 -8.63 -15.59
N LEU A 551 -39.48 -8.48 -16.76
CA LEU A 551 -40.18 -8.23 -18.03
C LEU A 551 -40.98 -9.43 -18.54
N THR A 552 -40.62 -10.66 -18.14
CA THR A 552 -41.39 -11.86 -18.49
C THR A 552 -42.52 -12.17 -17.51
N ALA A 553 -42.53 -11.56 -16.32
CA ALA A 553 -43.56 -11.74 -15.31
C ALA A 553 -44.68 -10.69 -15.38
N THR A 554 -44.47 -9.62 -16.18
CA THR A 554 -45.46 -8.59 -16.55
C THR A 554 -46.04 -8.90 -17.93
#